data_8ee5cdc100a47087db5d475d6d761d10
#
_entry.id   8ee5cdc100a47087db5d475d6d761d10
#
_cell.length_a   1.000
_cell.length_b   1.000
_cell.length_c   1.000
_cell.angle_alpha   90.00
_cell.angle_beta   90.00
_cell.angle_gamma   90.00
#
_symmetry.space_group_name_H-M   'P 1'
#
loop_
_entity.id
_entity.type
_entity.pdbx_description
1 polymer ?
#
loop_
_entity_poly.entity_id
_entity_poly.type
_entity_poly.pdbx_seq_one_letter_code
_entity_poly.pdbx_strand_id
1 'polypeptide(L)'
;MIDQNFWQGKRVFLTGHTGFKGSWMALWLNSLGAIVKGYALSPPTDPSLFNEAKIDSIIDSQIGDIRDLELFKRSLTDFNPDILIHMAAQPLVRSSYANPVETYETNVMGTVNVLESARACKNL
;
A
#
# COMPACT_ATOMS: atom_id res chain seq x y z
N MET A 1 -19.32 0.80 -15.02
CA MET A 1 -18.18 1.05 -15.93
C MET A 1 -17.20 1.94 -15.21
N ILE A 2 -15.90 1.65 -15.31
CA ILE A 2 -14.88 2.47 -14.64
C ILE A 2 -14.58 3.68 -15.52
N ASP A 3 -14.65 4.86 -14.93
CA ASP A 3 -14.31 6.09 -15.62
C ASP A 3 -12.78 6.30 -15.61
N GLN A 4 -12.15 6.05 -16.75
CA GLN A 4 -10.70 6.27 -16.92
C GLN A 4 -10.32 7.75 -16.71
N ASN A 5 -11.20 8.69 -17.08
CA ASN A 5 -10.91 10.10 -16.91
C ASN A 5 -10.79 10.50 -15.44
N PHE A 6 -11.51 9.82 -14.55
CA PHE A 6 -11.40 10.04 -13.11
C PHE A 6 -10.00 9.70 -12.57
N TRP A 7 -9.42 8.59 -13.06
CA TRP A 7 -8.14 8.09 -12.55
C TRP A 7 -6.91 8.74 -13.20
N GLN A 8 -7.07 9.29 -14.40
CA GLN A 8 -5.96 9.89 -15.13
C GLN A 8 -5.28 10.99 -14.33
N GLY A 9 -4.01 10.80 -13.99
CA GLY A 9 -3.22 11.76 -13.21
C GLY A 9 -3.54 11.81 -11.71
N LYS A 10 -4.50 11.02 -11.20
CA LYS A 10 -4.75 10.93 -9.75
C LYS A 10 -3.54 10.35 -9.03
N ARG A 11 -3.16 10.98 -7.94
CA ARG A 11 -2.08 10.52 -7.07
C ARG A 11 -2.66 9.53 -6.06
N VAL A 12 -2.30 8.26 -6.21
CA VAL A 12 -2.82 7.17 -5.37
C VAL A 12 -1.69 6.59 -4.52
N PHE A 13 -1.85 6.64 -3.21
CA PHE A 13 -0.96 5.95 -2.28
C PHE A 13 -1.55 4.59 -1.92
N LEU A 14 -0.82 3.51 -2.23
CA LEU A 14 -1.28 2.13 -2.07
C LEU A 14 -0.39 1.39 -1.06
N THR A 15 -0.94 0.98 0.08
CA THR A 15 -0.21 0.08 0.98
C THR A 15 -0.42 -1.38 0.59
N GLY A 16 0.60 -2.21 0.79
CA GLY A 16 0.52 -3.64 0.50
C GLY A 16 0.70 -4.02 -0.98
N HIS A 17 1.31 -3.15 -1.78
CA HIS A 17 1.52 -3.34 -3.22
C HIS A 17 2.43 -4.52 -3.59
N THR A 18 3.19 -5.07 -2.66
CA THR A 18 4.04 -6.25 -2.87
C THR A 18 3.30 -7.58 -2.71
N GLY A 19 2.10 -7.56 -2.12
CA GLY A 19 1.23 -8.72 -2.00
C GLY A 19 0.50 -9.03 -3.31
N PHE A 20 -0.15 -10.19 -3.38
CA PHE A 20 -0.84 -10.63 -4.59
C PHE A 20 -1.94 -9.66 -5.04
N LYS A 21 -2.87 -9.33 -4.16
CA LYS A 21 -3.95 -8.37 -4.49
C LYS A 21 -3.44 -6.95 -4.70
N GLY A 22 -2.48 -6.50 -3.88
CA GLY A 22 -1.87 -5.18 -4.01
C GLY A 22 -1.12 -5.00 -5.32
N SER A 23 -0.43 -6.04 -5.81
CA SER A 23 0.23 -6.01 -7.11
C SER A 23 -0.77 -5.89 -8.26
N TRP A 24 -1.90 -6.64 -8.22
CA TRP A 24 -2.99 -6.47 -9.19
C TRP A 24 -3.59 -5.06 -9.14
N MET A 25 -3.79 -4.52 -7.96
CA MET A 25 -4.30 -3.15 -7.80
C MET A 25 -3.33 -2.12 -8.40
N ALA A 26 -2.02 -2.28 -8.16
CA ALA A 26 -0.99 -1.41 -8.73
C ALA A 26 -0.99 -1.43 -10.26
N LEU A 27 -1.07 -2.64 -10.87
CA LEU A 27 -1.18 -2.81 -12.32
C LEU A 27 -2.42 -2.09 -12.87
N TRP A 28 -3.55 -2.29 -12.23
CA TRP A 28 -4.82 -1.72 -12.68
C TRP A 28 -4.81 -0.19 -12.59
N LEU A 29 -4.41 0.37 -11.46
CA LEU A 29 -4.31 1.82 -11.27
C LEU A 29 -3.35 2.46 -12.29
N ASN A 30 -2.20 1.82 -12.52
CA ASN A 30 -1.26 2.27 -13.55
C ASN A 30 -1.88 2.23 -14.95
N SER A 31 -2.64 1.19 -15.29
CA SER A 31 -3.35 1.08 -16.59
C SER A 31 -4.44 2.13 -16.78
N LEU A 32 -4.99 2.66 -15.68
CA LEU A 32 -5.97 3.75 -15.69
C LEU A 32 -5.32 5.16 -15.73
N GLY A 33 -3.99 5.22 -15.77
CA GLY A 33 -3.24 6.48 -15.81
C GLY A 33 -3.05 7.18 -14.47
N ALA A 34 -3.28 6.48 -13.35
CA ALA A 34 -2.98 7.01 -12.03
C ALA A 34 -1.46 7.06 -11.76
N ILE A 35 -1.04 8.02 -10.96
CA ILE A 35 0.33 8.13 -10.43
C ILE A 35 0.35 7.39 -9.09
N VAL A 36 0.97 6.22 -9.06
CA VAL A 36 0.90 5.33 -7.89
C VAL A 36 2.21 5.35 -7.11
N LYS A 37 2.11 5.55 -5.79
CA LYS A 37 3.17 5.24 -4.83
C LYS A 37 2.75 4.06 -3.98
N GLY A 38 3.55 3.00 -3.99
CA GLY A 38 3.38 1.81 -3.17
C GLY A 38 4.22 1.85 -1.90
N TYR A 39 3.66 1.38 -0.78
CA TYR A 39 4.37 1.23 0.49
C TYR A 39 4.02 -0.11 1.13
N ALA A 40 5.00 -0.99 1.30
CA ALA A 40 4.81 -2.33 1.87
C ALA A 40 6.13 -2.94 2.34
N LEU A 41 6.05 -4.02 3.09
CA LEU A 41 7.18 -4.92 3.31
C LEU A 41 7.62 -5.58 1.99
N SER A 42 8.79 -6.20 1.98
CA SER A 42 9.25 -7.01 0.84
C SER A 42 8.22 -8.08 0.46
N PRO A 43 8.19 -8.54 -0.79
CA PRO A 43 7.27 -9.59 -1.23
C PRO A 43 7.32 -10.81 -0.30
N PRO A 44 6.14 -11.36 0.11
CA PRO A 44 6.08 -12.44 1.10
C PRO A 44 6.44 -13.81 0.52
N THR A 45 6.54 -13.93 -0.80
CA THR A 45 6.79 -15.20 -1.51
C THR A 45 7.76 -15.00 -2.67
N ASP A 46 8.42 -16.10 -3.04
CA ASP A 46 9.24 -16.19 -4.26
C ASP A 46 8.88 -17.51 -4.97
N PRO A 47 8.27 -17.49 -6.18
CA PRO A 47 7.94 -16.29 -6.96
C PRO A 47 6.82 -15.44 -6.35
N SER A 48 6.76 -14.16 -6.71
CA SER A 48 5.69 -13.24 -6.35
C SER A 48 5.16 -12.51 -7.59
N LEU A 49 3.87 -12.15 -7.57
CA LEU A 49 3.32 -11.33 -8.66
C LEU A 49 4.05 -9.99 -8.79
N PHE A 50 4.48 -9.41 -7.67
CA PHE A 50 5.26 -8.17 -7.65
C PHE A 50 6.53 -8.28 -8.51
N ASN A 51 7.31 -9.35 -8.34
CA ASN A 51 8.54 -9.58 -9.09
C ASN A 51 8.26 -9.97 -10.54
N GLU A 52 7.36 -10.93 -10.77
CA GLU A 52 7.05 -11.46 -12.10
C GLU A 52 6.46 -10.37 -13.03
N ALA A 53 5.61 -9.51 -12.52
CA ALA A 53 5.01 -8.41 -13.26
C ALA A 53 5.85 -7.13 -13.24
N LYS A 54 7.02 -7.13 -12.58
CA LYS A 54 7.93 -5.98 -12.47
C LYS A 54 7.23 -4.71 -12.01
N ILE A 55 6.45 -4.84 -10.94
CA ILE A 55 5.61 -3.74 -10.41
C ILE A 55 6.45 -2.51 -10.06
N ASP A 56 7.65 -2.72 -9.51
CA ASP A 56 8.62 -1.66 -9.16
C ASP A 56 9.08 -0.82 -10.36
N SER A 57 8.92 -1.31 -11.58
CA SER A 57 9.26 -0.56 -12.80
C SER A 57 8.16 0.36 -13.30
N ILE A 58 6.92 0.20 -12.80
CA ILE A 58 5.74 0.95 -13.29
C ILE A 58 5.13 1.88 -12.24
N ILE A 59 5.51 1.76 -10.98
CA ILE A 59 5.08 2.63 -9.88
C ILE A 59 6.29 3.10 -9.05
N ASP A 60 6.12 4.14 -8.24
CA ASP A 60 7.08 4.49 -7.18
C ASP A 60 6.93 3.50 -6.02
N SER A 61 7.83 2.53 -5.92
CA SER A 61 7.78 1.46 -4.92
C SER A 61 8.72 1.75 -3.75
N GLN A 62 8.16 1.85 -2.55
CA GLN A 62 8.90 2.00 -1.31
C GLN A 62 8.69 0.80 -0.40
N ILE A 63 9.80 0.20 0.05
CA ILE A 63 9.76 -0.83 1.09
C ILE A 63 9.75 -0.16 2.46
N GLY A 64 8.80 -0.55 3.30
CA GLY A 64 8.63 -0.04 4.65
C GLY A 64 7.52 -0.75 5.42
N ASP A 65 7.51 -0.58 6.72
CA ASP A 65 6.54 -1.20 7.63
C ASP A 65 5.49 -0.17 8.08
N ILE A 66 4.21 -0.49 7.96
CA ILE A 66 3.12 0.38 8.44
C ILE A 66 3.11 0.55 9.96
N ARG A 67 3.85 -0.28 10.71
CA ARG A 67 4.06 -0.12 12.15
C ARG A 67 5.04 1.01 12.49
N ASP A 68 5.87 1.42 11.54
CA ASP A 68 6.73 2.60 11.67
C ASP A 68 5.95 3.86 11.29
N LEU A 69 5.31 4.47 12.29
CA LEU A 69 4.48 5.66 12.11
C LEU A 69 5.24 6.82 11.46
N GLU A 70 6.47 7.09 11.92
CA GLU A 70 7.23 8.26 11.47
C GLU A 70 7.66 8.13 10.00
N LEU A 71 8.15 6.96 9.62
CA LEU A 71 8.53 6.69 8.22
C LEU A 71 7.29 6.71 7.31
N PHE A 72 6.22 6.05 7.74
CA PHE A 72 4.97 5.99 6.98
C PHE A 72 4.38 7.38 6.78
N LYS A 73 4.24 8.16 7.86
CA LYS A 73 3.68 9.52 7.83
C LYS A 73 4.46 10.43 6.88
N ARG A 74 5.79 10.40 6.97
CA ARG A 74 6.67 11.18 6.07
C ARG A 74 6.46 10.77 4.61
N SER A 75 6.47 9.47 4.32
CA SER A 75 6.27 8.95 2.97
C SER A 75 4.92 9.38 2.38
N LEU A 76 3.85 9.30 3.18
CA LEU A 76 2.50 9.68 2.77
C LEU A 76 2.37 11.19 2.54
N THR A 77 2.87 12.00 3.48
CA THR A 77 2.76 13.47 3.40
C THR A 77 3.61 14.06 2.28
N ASP A 78 4.81 13.53 2.05
CA ASP A 78 5.68 13.96 0.95
C ASP A 78 5.05 13.65 -0.42
N PHE A 79 4.39 12.51 -0.54
CA PHE A 79 3.65 12.17 -1.75
C PHE A 79 2.36 12.97 -1.89
N ASN A 80 1.70 13.31 -0.79
CA ASN A 80 0.44 14.08 -0.73
C ASN A 80 -0.62 13.57 -1.72
N PRO A 81 -1.17 12.36 -1.50
CA PRO A 81 -2.08 11.71 -2.44
C PRO A 81 -3.47 12.36 -2.47
N ASP A 82 -4.17 12.14 -3.59
CA ASP A 82 -5.62 12.39 -3.71
C ASP A 82 -6.44 11.25 -3.11
N ILE A 83 -5.89 10.02 -3.18
CA ILE A 83 -6.56 8.80 -2.73
C ILE A 83 -5.54 7.92 -1.99
N LEU A 84 -5.95 7.40 -0.84
CA LEU A 84 -5.20 6.40 -0.06
C LEU A 84 -5.98 5.08 -0.07
N ILE A 85 -5.34 4.01 -0.56
CA ILE A 85 -5.88 2.64 -0.55
C ILE A 85 -5.02 1.82 0.39
N HIS A 86 -5.62 1.36 1.50
CA HIS A 86 -4.92 0.58 2.51
C HIS A 86 -5.21 -0.92 2.34
N MET A 87 -4.21 -1.67 1.87
CA MET A 87 -4.31 -3.13 1.66
C MET A 87 -3.24 -3.91 2.44
N ALA A 88 -2.31 -3.23 3.11
CA ALA A 88 -1.29 -3.91 3.92
C ALA A 88 -1.92 -4.55 5.14
N ALA A 89 -1.70 -5.84 5.32
CA ALA A 89 -2.18 -6.62 6.46
C ALA A 89 -1.38 -7.91 6.62
N GLN A 90 -1.43 -8.50 7.82
CA GLN A 90 -1.08 -9.91 8.03
C GLN A 90 -2.37 -10.75 7.81
N PRO A 91 -2.54 -11.41 6.62
CA PRO A 91 -3.82 -12.02 6.23
C PRO A 91 -3.93 -13.51 6.56
N LEU A 92 -2.84 -14.14 7.04
CA LEU A 92 -2.78 -15.60 7.24
C LEU A 92 -3.43 -16.00 8.57
N VAL A 93 -4.55 -16.69 8.51
CA VAL A 93 -5.31 -17.13 9.70
C VAL A 93 -4.47 -17.96 10.65
N ARG A 94 -3.73 -18.97 10.15
CA ARG A 94 -2.87 -19.79 11.01
C ARG A 94 -1.77 -18.98 11.70
N SER A 95 -1.18 -18.03 10.98
CA SER A 95 -0.18 -17.13 11.54
C SER A 95 -0.78 -16.24 12.64
N SER A 96 -2.03 -15.81 12.50
CA SER A 96 -2.70 -14.97 13.52
C SER A 96 -2.90 -15.71 14.85
N TYR A 97 -3.12 -17.02 14.82
CA TYR A 97 -3.19 -17.83 16.03
C TYR A 97 -1.82 -18.05 16.67
N ALA A 98 -0.79 -18.26 15.84
CA ALA A 98 0.58 -18.47 16.33
C ALA A 98 1.23 -17.18 16.85
N ASN A 99 0.94 -16.04 16.20
CA ASN A 99 1.55 -14.74 16.47
C ASN A 99 0.48 -13.64 16.60
N PRO A 100 -0.39 -13.70 17.64
CA PRO A 100 -1.50 -12.76 17.79
C PRO A 100 -1.02 -11.31 18.01
N VAL A 101 0.06 -11.10 18.77
CA VAL A 101 0.59 -9.75 19.04
C VAL A 101 1.00 -9.07 17.74
N GLU A 102 1.84 -9.71 16.93
CA GLU A 102 2.26 -9.17 15.63
C GLU A 102 1.08 -8.93 14.69
N THR A 103 0.08 -9.81 14.71
CA THR A 103 -1.14 -9.65 13.90
C THR A 103 -1.91 -8.39 14.30
N TYR A 104 -2.07 -8.13 15.60
CA TYR A 104 -2.72 -6.90 16.09
C TYR A 104 -1.87 -5.65 15.84
N GLU A 105 -0.57 -5.73 16.04
CA GLU A 105 0.35 -4.62 15.72
C GLU A 105 0.24 -4.21 14.25
N THR A 106 0.20 -5.18 13.35
CA THR A 106 0.10 -4.91 11.91
C THR A 106 -1.32 -4.46 11.52
N ASN A 107 -2.34 -5.23 11.89
CA ASN A 107 -3.68 -5.03 11.37
C ASN A 107 -4.46 -3.94 12.13
N VAL A 108 -4.24 -3.79 13.42
CA VAL A 108 -4.90 -2.76 14.24
C VAL A 108 -4.04 -1.53 14.32
N MET A 109 -2.86 -1.62 14.93
CA MET A 109 -1.99 -0.44 15.10
C MET A 109 -1.45 0.09 13.77
N GLY A 110 -1.13 -0.78 12.82
CA GLY A 110 -0.78 -0.36 11.45
C GLY A 110 -1.89 0.45 10.80
N THR A 111 -3.15 0.04 10.93
CA THR A 111 -4.31 0.81 10.42
C THR A 111 -4.47 2.14 11.15
N VAL A 112 -4.28 2.17 12.47
CA VAL A 112 -4.27 3.42 13.26
C VAL A 112 -3.20 4.38 12.74
N ASN A 113 -1.98 3.89 12.48
CA ASN A 113 -0.88 4.68 11.93
C ASN A 113 -1.22 5.25 10.55
N VAL A 114 -1.86 4.46 9.69
CA VAL A 114 -2.33 4.89 8.36
C VAL A 114 -3.34 6.02 8.48
N LEU A 115 -4.35 5.88 9.33
CA LEU A 115 -5.40 6.88 9.54
C LEU A 115 -4.86 8.15 10.19
N GLU A 116 -3.97 8.03 11.18
CA GLU A 116 -3.33 9.19 11.82
C GLU A 116 -2.45 9.96 10.83
N SER A 117 -1.74 9.25 9.97
CA SER A 117 -0.93 9.88 8.92
C SER A 117 -1.80 10.59 7.87
N ALA A 118 -2.95 9.99 7.52
CA ALA A 118 -3.92 10.57 6.58
C ALA A 118 -4.45 11.93 7.05
N ARG A 119 -4.62 12.14 8.36
CA ARG A 119 -5.04 13.42 8.93
C ARG A 119 -4.08 14.59 8.62
N ALA A 120 -2.83 14.29 8.32
CA ALA A 120 -1.83 15.30 7.97
C ALA A 120 -1.80 15.64 6.46
N CYS A 121 -2.51 14.87 5.62
CA CYS A 121 -2.57 15.09 4.18
C CYS A 121 -3.63 16.11 3.80
N LYS A 122 -3.25 17.05 2.93
CA LYS A 122 -4.15 18.18 2.58
C LYS A 122 -5.14 17.83 1.46
N ASN A 123 -4.79 16.85 0.60
CA ASN A 123 -5.58 16.53 -0.59
C ASN A 123 -6.51 15.32 -0.40
N LEU A 124 -6.32 14.56 0.69
CA LEU A 124 -7.20 13.44 1.01
C LEU A 124 -8.59 13.88 1.44
#